data_49aef9c61ff2703ec2c68d3f74e5b40a
#
_entry.id   49aef9c61ff2703ec2c68d3f74e5b40a
#
_cell.length_a   1.000
_cell.length_b   1.000
_cell.length_c   1.000
_cell.angle_alpha   90.00
_cell.angle_beta   90.00
_cell.angle_gamma   90.00
#
_symmetry.space_group_name_H-M   'P 1'
#
loop_
_entity.id
_entity.type
_entity.pdbx_description
1 polymer ?
#
loop_
_entity_poly.entity_id
_entity_poly.type
_entity_poly.pdbx_seq_one_letter_code
_entity_poly.pdbx_strand_id
1 'polypeptide(L)'
;YEQWGKEMLGRLRGMFAFAIWDKNTRTLFGARDIFGIKPFYYYHKNGHFMFGSEIKSFLAHPGFVKELNEERLPEYLSIEYIPNEETMFRDVYKLPGAHMFTYHDGQLEIERYFSIEYHIDETKSLDDWKKAIAETFAESVKAHQIADVEVGCFLSSGVDSSFVVNEVAKGTPHVKSFSVGYEEEKYSELPYAEAFSKEIGVPCITNKVDADSFFEANKNIQWYLDEPMPNPSEVPLYFLTKNAAKYVKVVLSGEGADELFGGYPMYSQAVHFMDYERKVPRAVRRGISGIAKALPDFKGKHFLVRGGQEHWQRFMRANYVFEDPAERDQYLKKDYHAKRPEEYFKPYFDKVKHLDEPTQLQWVDMHTWMLYDILLKADRMS
;
A
#
# COMPACT_ATOMS: atom_id res chain seq x y z
N TYR A 1 17.88 -14.60 17.01
CA TYR A 1 17.73 -13.74 18.19
C TYR A 1 18.77 -14.07 19.24
N GLU A 2 18.94 -15.32 19.63
CA GLU A 2 19.91 -15.74 20.66
C GLU A 2 21.36 -15.30 20.38
N GLN A 3 21.76 -15.26 19.11
CA GLN A 3 23.13 -14.88 18.71
C GLN A 3 23.35 -13.39 18.55
N TRP A 4 22.34 -12.65 18.06
CA TRP A 4 22.49 -11.25 17.66
C TRP A 4 21.52 -10.28 18.32
N GLY A 5 20.62 -10.76 19.19
CA GLY A 5 19.59 -9.94 19.78
C GLY A 5 18.77 -9.20 18.72
N LYS A 6 18.48 -7.91 18.95
CA LYS A 6 17.74 -7.06 18.00
C LYS A 6 18.49 -6.76 16.70
N GLU A 7 19.83 -6.90 16.68
CA GLU A 7 20.66 -6.69 15.47
C GLU A 7 20.39 -7.75 14.38
N MET A 8 19.70 -8.85 14.72
CA MET A 8 19.25 -9.84 13.73
C MET A 8 18.42 -9.20 12.61
N LEU A 9 17.68 -8.13 12.90
CA LEU A 9 16.80 -7.48 11.94
C LEU A 9 17.55 -6.95 10.70
N GLY A 10 18.78 -6.47 10.87
CA GLY A 10 19.63 -6.06 9.75
C GLY A 10 20.12 -7.22 8.86
N ARG A 11 19.88 -8.46 9.28
CA ARG A 11 20.24 -9.68 8.52
C ARG A 11 19.05 -10.36 7.87
N LEU A 12 17.83 -9.93 8.21
CA LEU A 12 16.63 -10.48 7.62
C LEU A 12 16.32 -9.76 6.30
N ARG A 13 16.03 -10.54 5.28
CA ARG A 13 15.53 -10.07 3.99
C ARG A 13 14.25 -10.82 3.66
N GLY A 14 13.16 -10.09 3.43
CA GLY A 14 11.87 -10.68 3.09
C GLY A 14 10.73 -10.13 3.90
N MET A 15 9.60 -10.83 3.85
CA MET A 15 8.34 -10.46 4.47
C MET A 15 8.20 -11.19 5.80
N PHE A 16 8.01 -10.46 6.87
CA PHE A 16 7.84 -11.07 8.19
C PHE A 16 7.07 -10.21 9.18
N ALA A 17 6.39 -10.87 10.07
CA ALA A 17 5.91 -10.35 11.33
C ALA A 17 6.08 -11.45 12.36
N PHE A 18 6.76 -11.22 13.46
CA PHE A 18 7.03 -12.23 14.46
C PHE A 18 7.05 -11.65 15.87
N ALA A 19 6.88 -12.54 16.84
CA ALA A 19 7.11 -12.28 18.26
C ALA A 19 7.90 -13.43 18.88
N ILE A 20 8.88 -13.10 19.72
CA ILE A 20 9.78 -14.03 20.42
C ILE A 20 9.65 -13.78 21.92
N TRP A 21 9.31 -14.82 22.68
CA TRP A 21 9.34 -14.75 24.12
C TRP A 21 10.68 -15.21 24.67
N ASP A 22 11.44 -14.30 25.24
CA ASP A 22 12.68 -14.60 25.94
C ASP A 22 12.37 -14.93 27.40
N LYS A 23 12.54 -16.20 27.75
CA LYS A 23 12.27 -16.70 29.10
C LYS A 23 13.26 -16.19 30.15
N ASN A 24 14.51 -15.91 29.73
CA ASN A 24 15.58 -15.51 30.66
C ASN A 24 15.38 -14.07 31.12
N THR A 25 15.04 -13.19 30.19
CA THR A 25 14.80 -11.76 30.48
C THR A 25 13.33 -11.47 30.73
N ARG A 26 12.42 -12.43 30.51
CA ARG A 26 10.95 -12.26 30.57
C ARG A 26 10.46 -11.13 29.67
N THR A 27 11.07 -11.03 28.51
CA THR A 27 10.78 -10.00 27.53
C THR A 27 10.12 -10.61 26.28
N LEU A 28 9.05 -10.00 25.81
CA LEU A 28 8.50 -10.28 24.49
C LEU A 28 9.13 -9.30 23.50
N PHE A 29 9.86 -9.82 22.53
CA PHE A 29 10.45 -9.06 21.43
C PHE A 29 9.71 -9.40 20.14
N GLY A 30 9.45 -8.40 19.30
CA GLY A 30 8.86 -8.65 17.99
C GLY A 30 9.21 -7.56 17.00
N ALA A 31 9.00 -7.89 15.72
CA ALA A 31 9.26 -6.94 14.63
C ALA A 31 8.36 -7.21 13.43
N ARG A 32 8.21 -6.19 12.60
CA ARG A 32 7.49 -6.22 11.34
C ARG A 32 8.44 -5.81 10.21
N ASP A 33 8.32 -6.45 9.05
CA ASP A 33 9.16 -6.17 7.89
C ASP A 33 9.15 -4.70 7.45
N ILE A 34 10.10 -4.32 6.61
CA ILE A 34 10.39 -2.93 6.23
C ILE A 34 9.14 -2.21 5.69
N PHE A 35 8.36 -2.87 4.84
CA PHE A 35 7.17 -2.31 4.23
C PHE A 35 5.87 -2.73 4.93
N GLY A 36 5.95 -3.44 6.06
CA GLY A 36 4.77 -3.90 6.77
C GLY A 36 3.88 -4.81 5.93
N ILE A 37 4.47 -5.64 5.05
CA ILE A 37 3.75 -6.56 4.17
C ILE A 37 2.97 -7.57 5.00
N LYS A 38 3.63 -8.16 6.02
CA LYS A 38 2.93 -9.06 6.93
C LYS A 38 2.24 -8.27 8.05
N PRO A 39 0.96 -8.54 8.34
CA PRO A 39 0.20 -7.80 9.33
C PRO A 39 0.66 -8.11 10.76
N PHE A 40 0.67 -7.09 11.59
CA PHE A 40 0.88 -7.19 13.03
C PHE A 40 0.02 -6.16 13.74
N TYR A 41 -1.02 -6.61 14.42
CA TYR A 41 -1.88 -5.78 15.25
C TYR A 41 -1.59 -6.05 16.72
N TYR A 42 -1.77 -5.03 17.55
CA TYR A 42 -1.69 -5.19 19.01
C TYR A 42 -2.75 -4.36 19.72
N TYR A 43 -3.15 -4.85 20.87
CA TYR A 43 -4.03 -4.17 21.82
C TYR A 43 -3.27 -4.03 23.14
N HIS A 44 -3.20 -2.80 23.67
CA HIS A 44 -2.51 -2.52 24.93
C HIS A 44 -3.37 -1.62 25.80
N LYS A 45 -4.11 -2.22 26.76
CA LYS A 45 -5.02 -1.50 27.65
C LYS A 45 -5.28 -2.31 28.93
N ASN A 46 -5.43 -1.63 30.06
CA ASN A 46 -5.85 -2.22 31.33
C ASN A 46 -4.98 -3.41 31.78
N GLY A 47 -3.67 -3.36 31.54
CA GLY A 47 -2.75 -4.44 31.90
C GLY A 47 -2.79 -5.65 30.95
N HIS A 48 -3.57 -5.59 29.89
CA HIS A 48 -3.59 -6.62 28.84
C HIS A 48 -2.75 -6.17 27.65
N PHE A 49 -1.87 -7.05 27.18
CA PHE A 49 -1.17 -6.93 25.92
C PHE A 49 -1.51 -8.14 25.05
N MET A 50 -2.11 -7.90 23.89
CA MET A 50 -2.48 -8.92 22.92
C MET A 50 -1.89 -8.54 21.58
N PHE A 51 -1.53 -9.53 20.77
CA PHE A 51 -1.07 -9.31 19.42
C PHE A 51 -1.55 -10.43 18.49
N GLY A 52 -1.59 -10.14 17.21
CA GLY A 52 -2.02 -11.10 16.19
C GLY A 52 -1.95 -10.52 14.78
N SER A 53 -2.12 -11.39 13.81
CA SER A 53 -2.20 -10.98 12.40
C SER A 53 -3.56 -10.42 12.02
N GLU A 54 -4.59 -10.65 12.82
CA GLU A 54 -5.98 -10.22 12.57
C GLU A 54 -6.61 -9.67 13.85
N ILE A 55 -7.33 -8.55 13.75
CA ILE A 55 -8.00 -7.90 14.89
C ILE A 55 -9.10 -8.81 15.46
N LYS A 56 -9.81 -9.54 14.59
CA LYS A 56 -10.86 -10.47 15.02
C LYS A 56 -10.37 -11.58 15.97
N SER A 57 -9.07 -11.89 15.98
CA SER A 57 -8.49 -12.85 16.93
C SER A 57 -8.61 -12.39 18.38
N PHE A 58 -8.66 -11.08 18.63
CA PHE A 58 -8.81 -10.51 19.98
C PHE A 58 -10.22 -10.71 20.55
N LEU A 59 -11.23 -10.89 19.69
CA LEU A 59 -12.63 -11.05 20.10
C LEU A 59 -12.88 -12.22 21.07
N ALA A 60 -12.01 -13.22 21.02
CA ALA A 60 -12.09 -14.39 21.92
C ALA A 60 -11.56 -14.13 23.33
N HIS A 61 -10.80 -13.04 23.54
CA HIS A 61 -10.19 -12.76 24.83
C HIS A 61 -11.10 -11.90 25.72
N PRO A 62 -11.40 -12.30 26.97
CA PRO A 62 -12.34 -11.58 27.84
C PRO A 62 -11.89 -10.16 28.24
N GLY A 63 -10.60 -9.86 28.16
CA GLY A 63 -10.05 -8.53 28.42
C GLY A 63 -10.10 -7.58 27.19
N PHE A 64 -10.55 -8.04 26.02
CA PHE A 64 -10.71 -7.19 24.86
C PHE A 64 -12.05 -6.44 24.89
N VAL A 65 -11.98 -5.14 24.76
CA VAL A 65 -13.18 -4.29 24.65
C VAL A 65 -13.37 -3.89 23.18
N LYS A 66 -14.39 -4.45 22.53
CA LYS A 66 -14.74 -4.08 21.16
C LYS A 66 -15.46 -2.74 21.14
N GLU A 67 -14.77 -1.69 20.80
CA GLU A 67 -15.26 -0.32 20.71
C GLU A 67 -14.81 0.32 19.40
N LEU A 68 -15.74 1.02 18.73
CA LEU A 68 -15.43 1.77 17.50
C LEU A 68 -14.57 2.99 17.86
N ASN A 69 -13.47 3.18 17.14
CA ASN A 69 -12.66 4.40 17.19
C ASN A 69 -13.31 5.49 16.31
N GLU A 70 -14.36 6.11 16.83
CA GLU A 70 -15.14 7.11 16.10
C GLU A 70 -14.30 8.31 15.62
N GLU A 71 -13.17 8.58 16.27
CA GLU A 71 -12.28 9.69 15.89
C GLU A 71 -11.58 9.45 14.54
N ARG A 72 -11.54 8.19 14.07
CA ARG A 72 -10.99 7.84 12.76
C ARG A 72 -12.03 7.85 11.63
N LEU A 73 -13.32 8.00 11.96
CA LEU A 73 -14.39 8.08 10.94
C LEU A 73 -14.21 9.22 9.93
N PRO A 74 -13.89 10.47 10.34
CA PRO A 74 -13.68 11.54 9.37
C PRO A 74 -12.51 11.28 8.43
N GLU A 75 -11.44 10.68 8.94
CA GLU A 75 -10.25 10.32 8.18
C GLU A 75 -10.60 9.25 7.14
N TYR A 76 -11.22 8.16 7.58
CA TYR A 76 -11.69 7.11 6.70
C TYR A 76 -12.67 7.62 5.61
N LEU A 77 -13.67 8.44 5.98
CA LEU A 77 -14.61 9.02 5.04
C LEU A 77 -13.98 10.01 4.06
N SER A 78 -12.78 10.50 4.35
CA SER A 78 -12.05 11.40 3.44
C SER A 78 -11.15 10.66 2.47
N ILE A 79 -10.40 9.65 2.96
CA ILE A 79 -9.30 9.02 2.22
C ILE A 79 -9.41 7.49 2.11
N GLU A 80 -10.51 6.91 2.61
CA GLU A 80 -10.87 5.50 2.49
C GLU A 80 -10.04 4.51 3.32
N TYR A 81 -9.00 4.95 3.99
CA TYR A 81 -8.20 4.15 4.92
C TYR A 81 -7.65 5.04 6.05
N ILE A 82 -7.02 4.43 7.05
CA ILE A 82 -6.37 5.16 8.14
C ILE A 82 -4.86 5.14 7.88
N PRO A 83 -4.25 6.31 7.49
CA PRO A 83 -2.85 6.38 7.04
C PRO A 83 -1.84 6.46 8.19
N ASN A 84 -2.14 5.83 9.31
CA ASN A 84 -1.30 5.78 10.49
C ASN A 84 -1.47 4.44 11.25
N GLU A 85 -0.89 4.36 12.44
CA GLU A 85 -0.87 3.13 13.24
C GLU A 85 -2.21 2.80 13.90
N GLU A 86 -3.15 3.73 13.99
CA GLU A 86 -4.45 3.49 14.59
C GLU A 86 -5.36 2.64 13.69
N THR A 87 -6.41 2.10 14.27
CA THR A 87 -7.42 1.32 13.57
C THR A 87 -8.82 1.85 13.86
N MET A 88 -9.82 1.29 13.17
CA MET A 88 -11.23 1.52 13.49
C MET A 88 -11.67 0.91 14.82
N PHE A 89 -10.82 0.12 15.45
CA PHE A 89 -11.04 -0.40 16.81
C PHE A 89 -10.24 0.43 17.80
N ARG A 90 -10.91 0.98 18.80
CA ARG A 90 -10.26 1.77 19.85
C ARG A 90 -9.23 0.93 20.61
N ASP A 91 -8.06 1.52 20.86
CA ASP A 91 -6.91 0.89 21.55
C ASP A 91 -6.31 -0.32 20.83
N VAL A 92 -6.67 -0.55 19.56
CA VAL A 92 -6.01 -1.49 18.66
C VAL A 92 -5.14 -0.71 17.68
N TYR A 93 -3.89 -1.13 17.57
CA TYR A 93 -2.88 -0.47 16.75
C TYR A 93 -2.22 -1.45 15.79
N LYS A 94 -1.76 -0.92 14.67
CA LYS A 94 -0.85 -1.60 13.73
C LYS A 94 0.59 -1.35 14.20
N LEU A 95 1.42 -2.38 14.29
CA LEU A 95 2.86 -2.14 14.38
C LEU A 95 3.33 -1.56 13.04
N PRO A 96 3.94 -0.37 12.99
CA PRO A 96 4.36 0.21 11.72
C PRO A 96 5.40 -0.66 10.99
N GLY A 97 5.48 -0.54 9.66
CA GLY A 97 6.56 -1.16 8.90
C GLY A 97 7.93 -0.66 9.37
N ALA A 98 8.95 -1.51 9.27
CA ALA A 98 10.30 -1.22 9.74
C ALA A 98 10.43 -0.92 11.25
N HIS A 99 9.48 -1.40 12.06
CA HIS A 99 9.54 -1.25 13.52
C HIS A 99 9.66 -2.58 14.23
N MET A 100 10.31 -2.52 15.38
CA MET A 100 10.38 -3.57 16.38
C MET A 100 9.74 -3.08 17.67
N PHE A 101 9.37 -4.01 18.53
CA PHE A 101 8.92 -3.70 19.89
C PHE A 101 9.55 -4.59 20.92
N THR A 102 9.63 -4.09 22.13
CA THR A 102 9.88 -4.86 23.35
C THR A 102 8.74 -4.64 24.32
N TYR A 103 8.29 -5.73 24.96
CA TYR A 103 7.31 -5.65 26.03
C TYR A 103 7.84 -6.40 27.25
N HIS A 104 8.02 -5.67 28.33
CA HIS A 104 8.57 -6.17 29.60
C HIS A 104 7.88 -5.48 30.77
N ASP A 105 7.44 -6.24 31.76
CA ASP A 105 6.78 -5.74 33.00
C ASP A 105 5.69 -4.69 32.75
N GLY A 106 4.85 -4.91 31.73
CA GLY A 106 3.75 -4.02 31.38
C GLY A 106 4.13 -2.80 30.54
N GLN A 107 5.42 -2.60 30.25
CA GLN A 107 5.94 -1.51 29.44
C GLN A 107 6.13 -1.96 27.99
N LEU A 108 5.57 -1.19 27.04
CA LEU A 108 5.72 -1.40 25.60
C LEU A 108 6.62 -0.28 25.05
N GLU A 109 7.73 -0.67 24.43
CA GLU A 109 8.62 0.21 23.69
C GLU A 109 8.60 -0.16 22.22
N ILE A 110 8.44 0.82 21.32
CA ILE A 110 8.43 0.64 19.87
C ILE A 110 9.54 1.49 19.27
N GLU A 111 10.42 0.85 18.52
CA GLU A 111 11.58 1.48 17.88
C GLU A 111 11.57 1.22 16.37
N ARG A 112 11.97 2.22 15.59
CA ARG A 112 12.23 2.03 14.16
C ARG A 112 13.62 1.43 13.96
N TYR A 113 13.73 0.31 13.22
CA TYR A 113 15.02 -0.33 12.94
C TYR A 113 15.55 -0.06 11.54
N PHE A 114 14.73 0.47 10.62
CA PHE A 114 15.14 0.80 9.26
C PHE A 114 14.42 2.06 8.75
N SER A 115 15.12 2.86 7.95
CA SER A 115 14.54 4.03 7.24
C SER A 115 14.97 3.99 5.78
N ILE A 116 14.05 4.37 4.89
CA ILE A 116 14.35 4.53 3.47
C ILE A 116 15.08 5.86 3.30
N GLU A 117 16.30 5.80 2.79
CA GLU A 117 17.10 6.97 2.46
C GLU A 117 17.31 7.04 0.94
N TYR A 118 17.21 8.24 0.38
CA TYR A 118 17.46 8.49 -1.03
C TYR A 118 18.87 9.02 -1.23
N HIS A 119 19.63 8.31 -2.06
CA HIS A 119 20.94 8.73 -2.51
C HIS A 119 20.88 9.04 -4.00
N ILE A 120 20.69 10.34 -4.30
CA ILE A 120 20.60 10.81 -5.68
C ILE A 120 21.98 10.73 -6.33
N ASP A 121 22.09 9.94 -7.40
CA ASP A 121 23.31 9.78 -8.18
C ASP A 121 23.08 10.31 -9.61
N GLU A 122 23.49 11.56 -9.83
CA GLU A 122 23.40 12.22 -11.13
C GLU A 122 24.51 11.83 -12.11
N THR A 123 25.44 10.98 -11.69
CA THR A 123 26.58 10.57 -12.53
C THR A 123 26.23 9.44 -13.49
N LYS A 124 25.19 8.68 -13.19
CA LYS A 124 24.74 7.55 -14.01
C LYS A 124 23.84 8.01 -15.16
N SER A 125 24.08 7.41 -16.33
CA SER A 125 23.19 7.59 -17.48
C SER A 125 21.86 6.85 -17.30
N LEU A 126 20.87 7.17 -18.13
CA LEU A 126 19.60 6.45 -18.16
C LEU A 126 19.79 4.94 -18.46
N ASP A 127 20.74 4.59 -19.32
CA ASP A 127 21.01 3.19 -19.65
C ASP A 127 21.70 2.43 -18.51
N ASP A 128 22.56 3.12 -17.74
CA ASP A 128 23.13 2.54 -16.50
C ASP A 128 22.04 2.25 -15.48
N TRP A 129 21.08 3.17 -15.31
CA TRP A 129 19.94 2.97 -14.42
C TRP A 129 19.01 1.84 -14.90
N LYS A 130 18.68 1.77 -16.19
CA LYS A 130 17.88 0.66 -16.74
C LYS A 130 18.53 -0.69 -16.48
N LYS A 131 19.86 -0.79 -16.68
CA LYS A 131 20.63 -1.99 -16.42
C LYS A 131 20.60 -2.37 -14.95
N ALA A 132 20.90 -1.41 -14.05
CA ALA A 132 20.92 -1.64 -12.61
C ALA A 132 19.53 -2.08 -12.07
N ILE A 133 18.46 -1.45 -12.55
CA ILE A 133 17.10 -1.82 -12.21
C ILE A 133 16.80 -3.25 -12.68
N ALA A 134 17.08 -3.58 -13.93
CA ALA A 134 16.82 -4.91 -14.47
C ALA A 134 17.58 -6.02 -13.73
N GLU A 135 18.86 -5.79 -13.40
CA GLU A 135 19.68 -6.74 -12.64
C GLU A 135 19.16 -6.93 -11.20
N THR A 136 18.86 -5.82 -10.50
CA THR A 136 18.34 -5.85 -9.13
C THR A 136 16.96 -6.51 -9.08
N PHE A 137 16.09 -6.22 -10.06
CA PHE A 137 14.78 -6.80 -10.13
C PHE A 137 14.83 -8.31 -10.39
N ALA A 138 15.69 -8.76 -11.33
CA ALA A 138 15.88 -10.18 -11.62
C ALA A 138 16.39 -10.94 -10.38
N GLU A 139 17.35 -10.35 -9.64
CA GLU A 139 17.85 -10.91 -8.38
C GLU A 139 16.77 -10.97 -7.32
N SER A 140 15.94 -9.93 -7.20
CA SER A 140 14.81 -9.88 -6.28
C SER A 140 13.77 -10.95 -6.60
N VAL A 141 13.37 -11.08 -7.86
CA VAL A 141 12.43 -12.13 -8.31
C VAL A 141 12.97 -13.52 -7.98
N LYS A 142 14.27 -13.76 -8.23
CA LYS A 142 14.90 -15.03 -7.87
C LYS A 142 14.87 -15.30 -6.37
N ALA A 143 15.12 -14.29 -5.54
CA ALA A 143 15.05 -14.42 -4.09
C ALA A 143 13.62 -14.73 -3.58
N HIS A 144 12.59 -14.19 -4.24
CA HIS A 144 11.19 -14.45 -3.90
C HIS A 144 10.69 -15.84 -4.34
N GLN A 145 11.44 -16.56 -5.18
CA GLN A 145 11.11 -17.93 -5.58
C GLN A 145 11.62 -19.00 -4.60
N ILE A 146 12.30 -18.61 -3.53
CA ILE A 146 12.80 -19.55 -2.50
C ILE A 146 11.59 -20.05 -1.70
N ALA A 147 11.10 -21.24 -2.06
CA ALA A 147 9.94 -21.88 -1.45
C ALA A 147 10.06 -23.41 -1.54
N ASP A 148 9.44 -24.11 -0.59
CA ASP A 148 9.37 -25.57 -0.56
C ASP A 148 8.19 -26.12 -1.39
N VAL A 149 7.49 -25.23 -2.10
CA VAL A 149 6.28 -25.52 -2.88
C VAL A 149 6.34 -24.86 -4.25
N GLU A 150 5.47 -25.28 -5.15
CA GLU A 150 5.34 -24.66 -6.47
C GLU A 150 4.90 -23.20 -6.34
N VAL A 151 5.62 -22.32 -7.07
CA VAL A 151 5.35 -20.88 -7.14
C VAL A 151 4.70 -20.54 -8.48
N GLY A 152 3.62 -19.78 -8.44
CA GLY A 152 2.97 -19.20 -9.60
C GLY A 152 3.12 -17.67 -9.66
N CYS A 153 2.50 -17.04 -10.64
CA CYS A 153 2.53 -15.59 -10.80
C CYS A 153 1.14 -15.04 -11.10
N PHE A 154 0.81 -13.87 -10.57
CA PHE A 154 -0.31 -13.10 -11.08
C PHE A 154 0.11 -12.33 -12.33
N LEU A 155 -0.77 -12.33 -13.32
CA LEU A 155 -0.55 -11.66 -14.59
C LEU A 155 -1.76 -10.78 -14.93
N SER A 156 -1.52 -9.50 -15.06
CA SER A 156 -2.44 -8.53 -15.64
C SER A 156 -1.94 -8.11 -17.04
N SER A 157 -2.56 -7.11 -17.63
CA SER A 157 -2.01 -6.47 -18.84
C SER A 157 -0.89 -5.47 -18.54
N GLY A 158 -0.60 -5.21 -17.26
CA GLY A 158 0.37 -4.23 -16.80
C GLY A 158 1.84 -4.65 -17.00
N VAL A 159 2.71 -3.67 -17.16
CA VAL A 159 4.16 -3.85 -17.34
C VAL A 159 4.77 -4.61 -16.17
N ASP A 160 4.39 -4.28 -14.95
CA ASP A 160 4.99 -4.80 -13.72
C ASP A 160 4.77 -6.30 -13.56
N SER A 161 3.52 -6.74 -13.67
CA SER A 161 3.19 -8.17 -13.61
C SER A 161 3.81 -8.96 -14.76
N SER A 162 3.83 -8.38 -15.96
CA SER A 162 4.44 -8.99 -17.14
C SER A 162 5.95 -9.16 -16.95
N PHE A 163 6.62 -8.17 -16.35
CA PHE A 163 8.05 -8.26 -16.06
C PHE A 163 8.35 -9.33 -15.01
N VAL A 164 7.54 -9.43 -13.95
CA VAL A 164 7.66 -10.50 -12.93
C VAL A 164 7.52 -11.88 -13.60
N VAL A 165 6.45 -12.11 -14.35
CA VAL A 165 6.21 -13.41 -15.00
C VAL A 165 7.34 -13.79 -15.98
N ASN A 166 7.82 -12.83 -16.77
CA ASN A 166 8.92 -13.04 -17.69
C ASN A 166 10.23 -13.43 -16.97
N GLU A 167 10.55 -12.77 -15.84
CA GLU A 167 11.75 -13.11 -15.07
C GLU A 167 11.64 -14.50 -14.41
N VAL A 168 10.47 -14.83 -13.86
CA VAL A 168 10.23 -16.16 -13.27
C VAL A 168 10.35 -17.26 -14.35
N ALA A 169 9.79 -17.02 -15.53
CA ALA A 169 9.81 -17.98 -16.63
C ALA A 169 11.23 -18.35 -17.12
N LYS A 170 12.19 -17.42 -17.02
CA LYS A 170 13.61 -17.68 -17.36
C LYS A 170 14.26 -18.75 -16.49
N GLY A 171 13.84 -18.84 -15.24
CA GLY A 171 14.46 -19.73 -14.23
C GLY A 171 13.60 -20.92 -13.82
N THR A 172 12.30 -20.89 -14.09
CA THR A 172 11.33 -21.89 -13.62
C THR A 172 10.54 -22.47 -14.80
N PRO A 173 10.98 -23.60 -15.37
CA PRO A 173 10.19 -24.31 -16.37
C PRO A 173 8.82 -24.68 -15.81
N HIS A 174 7.77 -24.50 -16.61
CA HIS A 174 6.38 -24.84 -16.25
C HIS A 174 5.72 -23.96 -15.19
N VAL A 175 6.26 -22.75 -14.91
CA VAL A 175 5.56 -21.78 -14.10
C VAL A 175 4.16 -21.51 -14.67
N LYS A 176 3.19 -21.32 -13.79
CA LYS A 176 1.81 -20.98 -14.16
C LYS A 176 1.55 -19.50 -13.86
N SER A 177 0.90 -18.82 -14.77
CA SER A 177 0.34 -17.50 -14.50
C SER A 177 -1.17 -17.58 -14.29
N PHE A 178 -1.70 -16.63 -13.52
CA PHE A 178 -3.12 -16.54 -13.20
C PHE A 178 -3.62 -15.15 -13.51
N SER A 179 -4.79 -15.06 -14.15
CA SER A 179 -5.44 -13.80 -14.49
C SER A 179 -6.92 -13.85 -14.17
N VAL A 180 -7.48 -12.70 -13.84
CA VAL A 180 -8.90 -12.51 -13.62
C VAL A 180 -9.42 -11.42 -14.53
N GLY A 181 -10.64 -11.58 -15.04
CA GLY A 181 -11.34 -10.57 -15.82
C GLY A 181 -12.81 -10.56 -15.50
N TYR A 182 -13.55 -9.78 -16.25
CA TYR A 182 -14.98 -9.64 -16.09
C TYR A 182 -15.72 -10.26 -17.28
N GLU A 183 -16.98 -10.60 -17.08
CA GLU A 183 -17.82 -11.08 -18.18
C GLU A 183 -18.02 -10.00 -19.24
N GLU A 184 -18.12 -8.72 -18.80
CA GLU A 184 -18.15 -7.59 -19.72
C GLU A 184 -16.76 -7.34 -20.33
N GLU A 185 -16.62 -7.74 -21.58
CA GLU A 185 -15.35 -7.69 -22.33
C GLU A 185 -14.66 -6.32 -22.32
N LYS A 186 -15.44 -5.24 -22.31
CA LYS A 186 -14.89 -3.88 -22.33
C LYS A 186 -14.08 -3.52 -21.08
N TYR A 187 -14.28 -4.24 -19.97
CA TYR A 187 -13.56 -4.05 -18.70
C TYR A 187 -12.54 -5.16 -18.45
N SER A 188 -12.48 -6.18 -19.32
CA SER A 188 -11.61 -7.35 -19.14
C SER A 188 -10.25 -7.13 -19.80
N GLU A 189 -9.20 -7.33 -19.04
CA GLU A 189 -7.82 -7.30 -19.52
C GLU A 189 -7.31 -8.68 -19.96
N LEU A 190 -8.13 -9.73 -19.84
CA LEU A 190 -7.74 -11.10 -20.16
C LEU A 190 -7.14 -11.29 -21.58
N PRO A 191 -7.68 -10.66 -22.66
CA PRO A 191 -7.10 -10.83 -23.98
C PRO A 191 -5.63 -10.42 -24.07
N TYR A 192 -5.23 -9.38 -23.33
CA TYR A 192 -3.84 -8.90 -23.29
C TYR A 192 -2.94 -9.83 -22.47
N ALA A 193 -3.42 -10.26 -21.30
CA ALA A 193 -2.69 -11.22 -20.45
C ALA A 193 -2.46 -12.56 -21.17
N GLU A 194 -3.48 -13.08 -21.85
CA GLU A 194 -3.39 -14.31 -22.64
C GLU A 194 -2.44 -14.18 -23.84
N ALA A 195 -2.46 -13.03 -24.53
CA ALA A 195 -1.55 -12.76 -25.65
C ALA A 195 -0.10 -12.75 -25.19
N PHE A 196 0.21 -12.03 -24.12
CA PHE A 196 1.55 -11.96 -23.54
C PHE A 196 2.01 -13.34 -23.03
N SER A 197 1.16 -14.03 -22.30
CA SER A 197 1.42 -15.38 -21.78
C SER A 197 1.78 -16.36 -22.89
N LYS A 198 1.04 -16.31 -24.01
CA LYS A 198 1.32 -17.12 -25.20
C LYS A 198 2.67 -16.76 -25.84
N GLU A 199 3.02 -15.47 -25.89
CA GLU A 199 4.29 -15.01 -26.47
C GLU A 199 5.49 -15.55 -25.70
N ILE A 200 5.42 -15.53 -24.36
CA ILE A 200 6.51 -16.03 -23.48
C ILE A 200 6.43 -17.53 -23.18
N GLY A 201 5.42 -18.24 -23.71
CA GLY A 201 5.26 -19.68 -23.53
C GLY A 201 4.86 -20.12 -22.10
N VAL A 202 4.24 -19.25 -21.32
CA VAL A 202 3.77 -19.54 -19.95
C VAL A 202 2.26 -19.83 -19.96
N PRO A 203 1.78 -20.94 -19.39
CA PRO A 203 0.33 -21.19 -19.29
C PRO A 203 -0.36 -20.13 -18.43
N CYS A 204 -1.43 -19.53 -18.96
CA CYS A 204 -2.28 -18.58 -18.24
C CYS A 204 -3.61 -19.23 -17.87
N ILE A 205 -3.87 -19.34 -16.56
CA ILE A 205 -5.12 -19.88 -16.02
C ILE A 205 -6.02 -18.71 -15.67
N THR A 206 -7.11 -18.57 -16.42
CA THR A 206 -8.00 -17.43 -16.33
C THR A 206 -9.26 -17.73 -15.52
N ASN A 207 -9.86 -16.71 -14.95
CA ASN A 207 -11.18 -16.73 -14.31
C ASN A 207 -11.95 -15.47 -14.70
N LYS A 208 -13.27 -15.57 -14.83
CA LYS A 208 -14.16 -14.43 -15.06
C LYS A 208 -15.08 -14.25 -13.86
N VAL A 209 -15.35 -13.00 -13.53
CA VAL A 209 -16.22 -12.58 -12.42
C VAL A 209 -17.41 -11.84 -13.02
N ASP A 210 -18.61 -12.30 -12.69
CA ASP A 210 -19.85 -11.61 -13.00
C ASP A 210 -20.21 -10.59 -11.91
N ALA A 211 -21.17 -9.70 -12.20
CA ALA A 211 -21.54 -8.62 -11.28
C ALA A 211 -22.16 -9.15 -9.95
N ASP A 212 -22.96 -10.20 -10.01
CA ASP A 212 -23.61 -10.74 -8.81
C ASP A 212 -22.57 -11.35 -7.88
N SER A 213 -21.66 -12.18 -8.41
CA SER A 213 -20.54 -12.75 -7.66
C SER A 213 -19.64 -11.68 -7.06
N PHE A 214 -19.41 -10.56 -7.79
CA PHE A 214 -18.64 -9.43 -7.31
C PHE A 214 -19.23 -8.84 -6.02
N PHE A 215 -20.52 -8.54 -6.02
CA PHE A 215 -21.19 -7.96 -4.84
C PHE A 215 -21.38 -8.97 -3.70
N GLU A 216 -21.66 -10.23 -4.00
CA GLU A 216 -21.79 -11.28 -2.98
C GLU A 216 -20.47 -11.55 -2.23
N ALA A 217 -19.32 -11.47 -2.92
CA ALA A 217 -18.02 -11.69 -2.31
C ALA A 217 -17.67 -10.63 -1.26
N ASN A 218 -18.17 -9.40 -1.40
CA ASN A 218 -17.79 -8.26 -0.57
C ASN A 218 -17.97 -8.54 0.93
N LYS A 219 -19.05 -9.22 1.34
CA LYS A 219 -19.28 -9.57 2.74
C LYS A 219 -18.15 -10.42 3.33
N ASN A 220 -17.64 -11.38 2.58
CA ASN A 220 -16.54 -12.24 3.03
C ASN A 220 -15.22 -11.48 3.02
N ILE A 221 -15.00 -10.65 2.00
CA ILE A 221 -13.83 -9.80 1.85
C ILE A 221 -13.70 -8.87 3.06
N GLN A 222 -14.77 -8.16 3.44
CA GLN A 222 -14.76 -7.27 4.60
C GLN A 222 -14.50 -8.02 5.92
N TRP A 223 -14.93 -9.28 6.02
CA TRP A 223 -14.59 -10.12 7.16
C TRP A 223 -13.08 -10.47 7.22
N TYR A 224 -12.44 -10.71 6.08
CA TYR A 224 -11.01 -10.97 6.02
C TYR A 224 -10.16 -9.73 6.31
N LEU A 225 -10.64 -8.55 5.91
CA LEU A 225 -9.92 -7.28 6.08
C LEU A 225 -9.91 -6.77 7.53
N ASP A 226 -10.87 -7.17 8.37
CA ASP A 226 -11.13 -6.66 9.73
C ASP A 226 -11.64 -5.20 9.78
N GLU A 227 -11.18 -4.36 8.88
CA GLU A 227 -11.56 -2.95 8.75
C GLU A 227 -12.19 -2.70 7.36
N PRO A 228 -13.12 -1.76 7.24
CA PRO A 228 -13.68 -1.45 5.92
C PRO A 228 -12.59 -0.87 5.01
N MET A 229 -12.44 -1.47 3.85
CA MET A 229 -11.53 -1.02 2.80
C MET A 229 -12.32 -1.01 1.48
N PRO A 230 -12.59 0.15 0.90
CA PRO A 230 -13.39 0.25 -0.32
C PRO A 230 -12.57 0.18 -1.62
N ASN A 231 -11.36 -0.39 -1.58
CA ASN A 231 -10.54 -0.54 -2.77
C ASN A 231 -11.16 -1.55 -3.75
N PRO A 232 -11.64 -1.12 -4.93
CA PRO A 232 -12.38 -1.99 -5.85
C PRO A 232 -11.53 -3.15 -6.40
N SER A 233 -10.21 -3.10 -6.28
CA SER A 233 -9.32 -4.17 -6.74
C SER A 233 -9.24 -5.38 -5.79
N GLU A 234 -9.78 -5.28 -4.58
CA GLU A 234 -9.80 -6.39 -3.62
C GLU A 234 -10.68 -7.55 -4.08
N VAL A 235 -11.82 -7.25 -4.71
CA VAL A 235 -12.73 -8.28 -5.20
C VAL A 235 -12.12 -9.13 -6.32
N PRO A 236 -11.61 -8.54 -7.41
CA PRO A 236 -10.92 -9.35 -8.44
C PRO A 236 -9.71 -10.09 -7.86
N LEU A 237 -8.96 -9.51 -6.93
CA LEU A 237 -7.84 -10.18 -6.28
C LEU A 237 -8.31 -11.40 -5.47
N TYR A 238 -9.40 -11.29 -4.72
CA TYR A 238 -10.01 -12.42 -4.00
C TYR A 238 -10.35 -13.59 -4.94
N PHE A 239 -10.97 -13.32 -6.10
CA PHE A 239 -11.29 -14.38 -7.07
C PHE A 239 -10.03 -14.94 -7.75
N LEU A 240 -9.05 -14.09 -8.03
CA LEU A 240 -7.76 -14.48 -8.59
C LEU A 240 -7.02 -15.44 -7.65
N THR A 241 -6.89 -15.09 -6.38
CA THR A 241 -6.21 -15.91 -5.38
C THR A 241 -6.97 -17.20 -5.10
N LYS A 242 -8.30 -17.15 -4.98
CA LYS A 242 -9.16 -18.33 -4.83
C LYS A 242 -9.00 -19.31 -6.01
N ASN A 243 -8.77 -18.80 -7.22
CA ASN A 243 -8.50 -19.65 -8.37
C ASN A 243 -7.06 -20.21 -8.31
N ALA A 244 -6.06 -19.39 -8.05
CA ALA A 244 -4.65 -19.78 -7.99
C ALA A 244 -4.38 -20.83 -6.89
N ALA A 245 -5.07 -20.72 -5.75
CA ALA A 245 -4.94 -21.65 -4.61
C ALA A 245 -5.28 -23.12 -4.94
N LYS A 246 -5.98 -23.37 -6.05
CA LYS A 246 -6.26 -24.74 -6.55
C LYS A 246 -5.03 -25.39 -7.16
N TYR A 247 -4.03 -24.61 -7.52
CA TYR A 247 -2.86 -25.05 -8.31
C TYR A 247 -1.54 -24.83 -7.58
N VAL A 248 -1.38 -23.72 -6.88
CA VAL A 248 -0.15 -23.33 -6.20
C VAL A 248 -0.42 -22.82 -4.78
N LYS A 249 0.63 -22.77 -3.95
CA LYS A 249 0.56 -22.23 -2.58
C LYS A 249 1.22 -20.86 -2.43
N VAL A 250 2.04 -20.46 -3.39
CA VAL A 250 2.74 -19.19 -3.41
C VAL A 250 2.56 -18.56 -4.78
N VAL A 251 2.35 -17.24 -4.80
CA VAL A 251 2.28 -16.46 -6.02
C VAL A 251 3.14 -15.21 -5.91
N LEU A 252 3.76 -14.80 -6.99
CA LEU A 252 4.42 -13.52 -7.13
C LEU A 252 3.50 -12.54 -7.86
N SER A 253 3.54 -11.28 -7.45
CA SER A 253 2.76 -10.18 -8.05
C SER A 253 3.64 -8.96 -8.33
N GLY A 254 3.10 -8.01 -9.11
CA GLY A 254 3.72 -6.70 -9.37
C GLY A 254 3.34 -5.62 -8.36
N GLU A 255 2.67 -5.94 -7.26
CA GLU A 255 2.20 -4.97 -6.27
C GLU A 255 3.35 -4.16 -5.66
N GLY A 256 3.17 -2.84 -5.54
CA GLY A 256 4.18 -1.91 -5.03
C GLY A 256 5.16 -1.37 -6.07
N ALA A 257 5.12 -1.85 -7.32
CA ALA A 257 6.01 -1.38 -8.36
C ALA A 257 5.73 0.08 -8.78
N ASP A 258 4.46 0.48 -8.84
CA ASP A 258 4.07 1.86 -9.14
C ASP A 258 4.66 2.86 -8.14
N GLU A 259 4.63 2.54 -6.86
CA GLU A 259 5.20 3.38 -5.80
C GLU A 259 6.72 3.44 -5.87
N LEU A 260 7.37 2.31 -6.17
CA LEU A 260 8.84 2.23 -6.24
C LEU A 260 9.41 2.88 -7.50
N PHE A 261 8.74 2.71 -8.65
CA PHE A 261 9.24 3.15 -9.96
C PHE A 261 8.52 4.37 -10.54
N GLY A 262 7.59 4.96 -9.79
CA GLY A 262 6.88 6.17 -10.22
C GLY A 262 5.87 5.91 -11.34
N GLY A 263 5.17 4.78 -11.30
CA GLY A 263 4.23 4.35 -12.34
C GLY A 263 2.94 5.16 -12.40
N TYR A 264 2.50 5.75 -11.29
CA TYR A 264 1.26 6.52 -11.29
C TYR A 264 1.36 7.85 -12.07
N PRO A 265 0.32 8.22 -12.83
CA PRO A 265 0.30 9.48 -13.59
C PRO A 265 0.55 10.73 -12.74
N MET A 266 0.24 10.71 -11.44
CA MET A 266 0.44 11.85 -10.56
C MET A 266 1.91 12.22 -10.38
N TYR A 267 2.83 11.26 -10.44
CA TYR A 267 4.27 11.52 -10.33
C TYR A 267 4.80 12.27 -11.56
N SER A 268 4.36 11.90 -12.76
CA SER A 268 4.71 12.63 -13.97
C SER A 268 4.02 14.01 -14.05
N GLN A 269 2.80 14.15 -13.54
CA GLN A 269 2.13 15.44 -13.40
C GLN A 269 2.89 16.40 -12.47
N ALA A 270 3.51 15.89 -11.41
CA ALA A 270 4.32 16.69 -10.50
C ALA A 270 5.46 17.42 -11.23
N VAL A 271 6.12 16.78 -12.19
CA VAL A 271 7.15 17.40 -13.03
C VAL A 271 6.59 18.62 -13.77
N HIS A 272 5.37 18.54 -14.30
CA HIS A 272 4.74 19.69 -14.98
C HIS A 272 4.43 20.83 -14.00
N PHE A 273 4.04 20.51 -12.77
CA PHE A 273 3.85 21.55 -11.74
C PHE A 273 5.17 22.19 -11.33
N MET A 274 6.24 21.43 -11.15
CA MET A 274 7.58 21.97 -10.88
C MET A 274 8.03 22.93 -11.99
N ASP A 275 7.81 22.55 -13.26
CA ASP A 275 8.12 23.42 -14.39
C ASP A 275 7.29 24.72 -14.41
N TYR A 276 6.03 24.62 -14.05
CA TYR A 276 5.14 25.79 -13.91
C TYR A 276 5.59 26.70 -12.75
N GLU A 277 5.95 26.12 -11.61
CA GLU A 277 6.43 26.83 -10.42
C GLU A 277 7.75 27.56 -10.65
N ARG A 278 8.66 26.95 -11.39
CA ARG A 278 9.93 27.56 -11.77
C ARG A 278 9.75 28.80 -12.66
N LYS A 279 8.70 28.79 -13.53
CA LYS A 279 8.44 29.85 -14.49
C LYS A 279 7.53 30.97 -13.98
N VAL A 280 6.63 30.65 -13.02
CA VAL A 280 5.57 31.57 -12.56
C VAL A 280 5.64 31.72 -11.04
N PRO A 281 5.90 32.94 -10.53
CA PRO A 281 5.99 33.23 -9.11
C PRO A 281 4.71 32.86 -8.35
N ARG A 282 4.86 32.41 -7.10
CA ARG A 282 3.77 31.91 -6.24
C ARG A 282 2.57 32.84 -6.15
N ALA A 283 2.79 34.16 -5.98
CA ALA A 283 1.71 35.13 -5.87
C ALA A 283 0.87 35.20 -7.17
N VAL A 284 1.54 35.12 -8.34
CA VAL A 284 0.88 35.10 -9.65
C VAL A 284 0.09 33.81 -9.84
N ARG A 285 0.68 32.65 -9.49
CA ARG A 285 -0.01 31.34 -9.55
C ARG A 285 -1.28 31.31 -8.69
N ARG A 286 -1.23 31.87 -7.49
CA ARG A 286 -2.40 32.00 -6.60
C ARG A 286 -3.48 32.89 -7.19
N GLY A 287 -3.09 34.00 -7.79
CA GLY A 287 -4.03 34.92 -8.51
C GLY A 287 -4.72 34.19 -9.67
N ILE A 288 -3.93 33.50 -10.51
CA ILE A 288 -4.46 32.70 -11.63
C ILE A 288 -5.41 31.61 -11.12
N SER A 289 -5.04 30.90 -10.07
CA SER A 289 -5.88 29.87 -9.44
C SER A 289 -7.21 30.45 -8.95
N GLY A 290 -7.19 31.61 -8.30
CA GLY A 290 -8.41 32.29 -7.84
C GLY A 290 -9.36 32.65 -8.99
N ILE A 291 -8.82 33.20 -10.07
CA ILE A 291 -9.59 33.52 -11.28
C ILE A 291 -10.14 32.21 -11.91
N ALA A 292 -9.29 31.20 -12.09
CA ALA A 292 -9.69 29.94 -12.70
C ALA A 292 -10.82 29.23 -11.95
N LYS A 293 -10.84 29.29 -10.60
CA LYS A 293 -11.92 28.74 -9.76
C LYS A 293 -13.27 29.39 -10.07
N ALA A 294 -13.30 30.69 -10.34
CA ALA A 294 -14.54 31.45 -10.59
C ALA A 294 -15.09 31.26 -12.01
N LEU A 295 -14.31 30.73 -12.94
CA LEU A 295 -14.70 30.54 -14.33
C LEU A 295 -15.45 29.23 -14.55
N PRO A 296 -16.34 29.14 -15.57
CA PRO A 296 -16.87 27.84 -16.03
C PRO A 296 -15.77 26.85 -16.40
N ASP A 297 -16.12 25.58 -16.57
CA ASP A 297 -15.15 24.56 -16.93
C ASP A 297 -14.57 24.76 -18.32
N PHE A 298 -13.24 24.67 -18.41
CA PHE A 298 -12.47 24.73 -19.66
C PHE A 298 -11.26 23.78 -19.58
N LYS A 299 -10.71 23.44 -20.74
CA LYS A 299 -9.53 22.56 -20.82
C LYS A 299 -8.33 23.19 -20.10
N GLY A 300 -7.79 22.52 -19.09
CA GLY A 300 -6.67 22.98 -18.27
C GLY A 300 -7.06 23.73 -16.99
N LYS A 301 -8.35 23.96 -16.71
CA LYS A 301 -8.81 24.60 -15.46
C LYS A 301 -8.24 23.93 -14.23
N HIS A 302 -8.33 22.60 -14.14
CA HIS A 302 -7.80 21.83 -12.99
C HIS A 302 -6.30 22.06 -12.77
N PHE A 303 -5.51 22.12 -13.84
CA PHE A 303 -4.09 22.42 -13.74
C PHE A 303 -3.84 23.82 -13.16
N LEU A 304 -4.54 24.84 -13.63
CA LEU A 304 -4.39 26.21 -13.14
C LEU A 304 -4.87 26.36 -11.68
N VAL A 305 -5.96 25.72 -11.33
CA VAL A 305 -6.48 25.73 -9.95
C VAL A 305 -5.47 25.07 -9.00
N ARG A 306 -5.01 23.86 -9.32
CA ARG A 306 -4.03 23.13 -8.52
C ARG A 306 -2.65 23.76 -8.52
N GLY A 307 -2.26 24.44 -9.60
CA GLY A 307 -0.99 25.16 -9.69
C GLY A 307 -0.84 26.34 -8.72
N GLY A 308 -1.93 26.83 -8.13
CA GLY A 308 -1.91 27.81 -7.03
C GLY A 308 -1.73 27.23 -5.65
N GLN A 309 -1.82 25.91 -5.50
CA GLN A 309 -1.67 25.18 -4.23
C GLN A 309 -0.20 24.81 -3.96
N GLU A 310 0.11 24.49 -2.71
CA GLU A 310 1.39 23.85 -2.35
C GLU A 310 1.38 22.40 -2.86
N HIS A 311 2.55 21.81 -3.08
CA HIS A 311 2.64 20.45 -3.62
C HIS A 311 1.91 19.40 -2.74
N TRP A 312 2.04 19.46 -1.41
CA TRP A 312 1.34 18.55 -0.50
C TRP A 312 -0.19 18.70 -0.55
N GLN A 313 -0.72 19.89 -0.89
CA GLN A 313 -2.16 20.14 -1.10
C GLN A 313 -2.66 19.55 -2.42
N ARG A 314 -1.75 19.24 -3.36
CA ARG A 314 -2.05 18.59 -4.63
C ARG A 314 -2.00 17.06 -4.54
N PHE A 315 -1.59 16.53 -3.40
CA PHE A 315 -1.57 15.10 -3.17
C PHE A 315 -3.01 14.60 -3.08
N MET A 316 -3.51 14.19 -4.22
CA MET A 316 -4.85 13.62 -4.32
C MET A 316 -4.71 12.18 -4.76
N ARG A 317 -4.99 11.27 -3.89
CA ARG A 317 -5.35 9.93 -4.28
C ARG A 317 -6.73 9.95 -4.94
N ALA A 318 -6.91 9.14 -5.96
CA ALA A 318 -8.11 9.18 -6.82
C ALA A 318 -9.41 8.81 -6.08
N ASN A 319 -9.32 8.32 -4.84
CA ASN A 319 -10.41 7.66 -4.13
C ASN A 319 -10.89 8.46 -2.92
N TYR A 320 -10.95 9.77 -2.99
CA TYR A 320 -11.60 10.53 -1.91
C TYR A 320 -13.10 10.40 -1.97
N VAL A 321 -13.72 9.98 -0.86
CA VAL A 321 -15.17 9.95 -0.71
C VAL A 321 -15.70 11.38 -0.56
N PHE A 322 -15.08 12.16 0.33
CA PHE A 322 -15.42 13.56 0.56
C PHE A 322 -14.17 14.43 0.50
N GLU A 323 -14.05 15.24 -0.54
CA GLU A 323 -12.99 16.23 -0.68
C GLU A 323 -13.23 17.45 0.22
N ASP A 324 -14.49 17.85 0.40
CA ASP A 324 -14.88 18.97 1.27
C ASP A 324 -15.26 18.48 2.66
N PRO A 325 -14.54 18.89 3.73
CA PRO A 325 -14.89 18.58 5.10
C PRO A 325 -16.33 18.98 5.48
N ALA A 326 -16.82 20.10 4.96
CA ALA A 326 -18.17 20.57 5.27
C ALA A 326 -19.27 19.63 4.72
N GLU A 327 -19.02 18.98 3.58
CA GLU A 327 -19.89 17.96 3.04
C GLU A 327 -19.84 16.68 3.87
N ARG A 328 -18.63 16.21 4.16
CA ARG A 328 -18.40 15.01 4.99
C ARG A 328 -19.04 15.13 6.36
N ASP A 329 -18.87 16.29 7.02
CA ASP A 329 -19.27 16.49 8.40
C ASP A 329 -20.82 16.48 8.55
N GLN A 330 -21.58 16.65 7.46
CA GLN A 330 -23.05 16.48 7.47
C GLN A 330 -23.48 15.03 7.75
N TYR A 331 -22.62 14.06 7.49
CA TYR A 331 -22.88 12.63 7.74
C TYR A 331 -22.42 12.17 9.13
N LEU A 332 -21.74 13.04 9.88
CA LEU A 332 -21.22 12.72 11.21
C LEU A 332 -22.17 13.24 12.29
N LYS A 333 -22.33 12.48 13.38
CA LYS A 333 -23.26 12.81 14.48
C LYS A 333 -22.76 13.95 15.36
N LYS A 334 -21.45 14.20 15.37
CA LYS A 334 -20.78 15.25 16.16
C LYS A 334 -19.65 15.87 15.35
N ASP A 335 -19.23 17.05 15.75
CA ASP A 335 -18.02 17.67 15.21
C ASP A 335 -16.78 16.96 15.76
N TYR A 336 -15.95 16.43 14.86
CA TYR A 336 -14.67 15.80 15.19
C TYR A 336 -13.49 16.72 14.92
N HIS A 337 -13.71 18.00 14.55
CA HIS A 337 -12.69 18.96 14.13
C HIS A 337 -11.78 18.40 13.06
N ALA A 338 -12.38 17.73 12.11
CA ALA A 338 -11.69 16.92 11.12
C ALA A 338 -10.98 17.79 10.08
N LYS A 339 -9.81 17.34 9.69
CA LYS A 339 -8.94 17.99 8.72
C LYS A 339 -9.44 17.80 7.29
N ARG A 340 -8.90 18.62 6.38
CA ARG A 340 -9.00 18.36 4.94
C ARG A 340 -8.18 17.10 4.59
N PRO A 341 -8.56 16.35 3.54
CA PRO A 341 -7.87 15.10 3.19
C PRO A 341 -6.35 15.24 3.07
N GLU A 342 -5.88 16.28 2.41
CA GLU A 342 -4.45 16.54 2.21
C GLU A 342 -3.69 16.84 3.52
N GLU A 343 -4.35 17.31 4.56
CA GLU A 343 -3.72 17.65 5.84
C GLU A 343 -3.30 16.42 6.64
N TYR A 344 -3.90 15.23 6.37
CA TYR A 344 -3.47 13.97 6.98
C TYR A 344 -2.07 13.56 6.49
N PHE A 345 -1.71 13.95 5.26
CA PHE A 345 -0.42 13.60 4.65
C PHE A 345 0.67 14.65 4.88
N LYS A 346 0.30 15.89 5.25
CA LYS A 346 1.27 16.97 5.45
C LYS A 346 2.45 16.60 6.37
N PRO A 347 2.27 15.88 7.52
CA PRO A 347 3.38 15.48 8.37
C PRO A 347 4.40 14.56 7.68
N TYR A 348 3.97 13.79 6.69
CA TYR A 348 4.84 12.94 5.87
C TYR A 348 5.66 13.80 4.90
N PHE A 349 5.02 14.74 4.20
CA PHE A 349 5.70 15.69 3.31
C PHE A 349 6.74 16.54 4.04
N ASP A 350 6.45 16.98 5.26
CA ASP A 350 7.38 17.80 6.07
C ASP A 350 8.71 17.06 6.36
N LYS A 351 8.70 15.73 6.43
CA LYS A 351 9.92 14.91 6.64
C LYS A 351 10.84 14.88 5.41
N VAL A 352 10.28 15.01 4.22
CA VAL A 352 11.01 14.85 2.94
C VAL A 352 11.01 16.09 2.05
N LYS A 353 10.71 17.25 2.62
CA LYS A 353 10.66 18.54 1.91
C LYS A 353 11.95 18.95 1.18
N HIS A 354 13.06 18.26 1.44
CA HIS A 354 14.35 18.47 0.80
C HIS A 354 14.51 17.73 -0.54
N LEU A 355 13.60 16.81 -0.84
CA LEU A 355 13.57 16.05 -2.10
C LEU A 355 12.74 16.81 -3.16
N ASP A 356 12.88 16.42 -4.43
CA ASP A 356 12.00 16.90 -5.48
C ASP A 356 10.56 16.38 -5.33
N GLU A 357 9.61 17.05 -5.95
CA GLU A 357 8.17 16.78 -5.77
C GLU A 357 7.78 15.33 -6.14
N PRO A 358 8.18 14.75 -7.28
CA PRO A 358 7.89 13.34 -7.59
C PRO A 358 8.41 12.38 -6.53
N THR A 359 9.64 12.57 -6.07
CA THR A 359 10.26 11.72 -5.03
C THR A 359 9.55 11.86 -3.68
N GLN A 360 9.11 13.09 -3.33
CA GLN A 360 8.27 13.28 -2.13
C GLN A 360 6.96 12.51 -2.23
N LEU A 361 6.27 12.55 -3.38
CA LEU A 361 5.02 11.82 -3.60
C LEU A 361 5.23 10.30 -3.46
N GLN A 362 6.27 9.74 -4.08
CA GLN A 362 6.61 8.32 -3.95
C GLN A 362 6.91 7.94 -2.50
N TRP A 363 7.69 8.77 -1.79
CA TRP A 363 8.02 8.52 -0.39
C TRP A 363 6.78 8.51 0.50
N VAL A 364 5.86 9.45 0.29
CA VAL A 364 4.58 9.51 1.04
C VAL A 364 3.74 8.29 0.73
N ASP A 365 3.63 7.90 -0.55
CA ASP A 365 2.90 6.70 -0.94
C ASP A 365 3.47 5.43 -0.31
N MET A 366 4.79 5.26 -0.32
CA MET A 366 5.46 4.12 0.32
C MET A 366 5.25 4.05 1.83
N HIS A 367 4.93 5.18 2.50
CA HIS A 367 4.71 5.23 3.94
C HIS A 367 3.23 5.31 4.35
N THR A 368 2.32 5.42 3.40
CA THR A 368 0.87 5.52 3.64
C THR A 368 0.08 4.56 2.77
N TRP A 369 -0.18 4.93 1.52
CA TRP A 369 -1.00 4.18 0.58
C TRP A 369 -0.53 2.74 0.39
N MET A 370 0.75 2.56 0.10
CA MET A 370 1.31 1.22 -0.11
C MET A 370 1.18 0.33 1.14
N LEU A 371 1.45 0.87 2.34
CA LEU A 371 1.43 0.09 3.57
C LEU A 371 0.02 -0.25 4.04
N TYR A 372 -0.89 0.75 4.01
CA TYR A 372 -2.17 0.66 4.69
C TYR A 372 -3.34 0.32 3.77
N ASP A 373 -3.10 0.28 2.45
CA ASP A 373 -4.07 -0.15 1.45
C ASP A 373 -3.49 -1.29 0.58
N ILE A 374 -2.52 -1.00 -0.29
CA ILE A 374 -2.06 -1.93 -1.35
C ILE A 374 -1.53 -3.24 -0.78
N LEU A 375 -0.55 -3.18 0.12
CA LEU A 375 0.08 -4.39 0.69
C LEU A 375 -0.83 -5.10 1.69
N LEU A 376 -1.65 -4.35 2.43
CA LEU A 376 -2.65 -4.93 3.32
C LEU A 376 -3.69 -5.72 2.53
N LYS A 377 -4.25 -5.14 1.47
CA LYS A 377 -5.16 -5.81 0.54
C LYS A 377 -4.52 -7.06 -0.04
N ALA A 378 -3.29 -6.95 -0.55
CA ALA A 378 -2.58 -8.07 -1.16
C ALA A 378 -2.41 -9.25 -0.17
N ASP A 379 -1.97 -8.96 1.06
CA ASP A 379 -1.81 -10.00 2.09
C ASP A 379 -3.14 -10.62 2.53
N ARG A 380 -4.20 -9.80 2.70
CA ARG A 380 -5.50 -10.29 3.19
C ARG A 380 -6.27 -11.10 2.15
N MET A 381 -6.06 -10.85 0.89
CA MET A 381 -6.77 -11.53 -0.21
C MET A 381 -5.99 -12.73 -0.77
N SER A 382 -4.77 -13.01 -0.27
CA SER A 382 -3.93 -14.10 -0.80
C SER A 382 -3.67 -15.28 0.18
#